data_68f5051a05a7491b79c2a5dacb839b01
#
_entry.id   68f5051a05a7491b79c2a5dacb839b01
#
_cell.length_a   1.000
_cell.length_b   1.000
_cell.length_c   1.000
_cell.angle_alpha   90.00
_cell.angle_beta   90.00
_cell.angle_gamma   90.00
#
_symmetry.space_group_name_H-M   'P 1'
#
loop_
_entity.id
_entity.type
_entity.pdbx_description
1 polymer ?
#
loop_
_entity_poly.entity_id
_entity_poly.type
_entity_poly.pdbx_seq_one_letter_code
_entity_poly.pdbx_strand_id
1 'polypeptide(L)'
;MHRLDKDTSGIMICAKNDAAHLSLSQQIQAKTAQRTYLAVVRGNIKTDSGVIETLIARDKNDRKKMAVVKEGGRDAVTEYEVLERFGKYTIVRCRLRTGRTHQIRVHMEYLGYPLVGDPKYSPMKTPFSIQGQALHSQTLEFTHPRTGERLSFEAPLPEDMHKIVTRLRLGQFN
;
A
#
# COMPACT_ATOMS: atom_id res chain seq x y z
N MET A 1 -12.61 3.56 10.68
CA MET A 1 -12.56 3.83 9.22
C MET A 1 -11.13 3.79 8.72
N HIS A 2 -10.90 3.51 7.43
CA HIS A 2 -9.54 3.51 6.87
C HIS A 2 -9.13 4.89 6.36
N ARG A 3 -7.87 5.03 6.01
CA ARG A 3 -7.25 6.25 5.50
C ARG A 3 -6.20 5.90 4.45
N LEU A 4 -5.94 6.84 3.56
CA LEU A 4 -4.75 6.83 2.70
C LEU A 4 -3.68 7.75 3.31
N ASP A 5 -2.42 7.42 3.09
CA ASP A 5 -1.32 8.30 3.45
C ASP A 5 -1.29 9.52 2.51
N LYS A 6 -0.67 10.62 2.94
CA LYS A 6 -0.35 11.72 2.06
C LYS A 6 0.41 11.19 0.83
N ASP A 7 0.06 11.66 -0.33
CA ASP A 7 0.63 11.29 -1.65
C ASP A 7 0.33 9.82 -2.09
N THR A 8 -0.52 9.08 -1.37
CA THR A 8 -1.07 7.81 -1.86
C THR A 8 -2.37 8.08 -2.61
N SER A 9 -2.43 7.66 -3.86
CA SER A 9 -3.61 7.81 -4.72
C SER A 9 -4.59 6.63 -4.59
N GLY A 10 -5.75 6.74 -5.22
CA GLY A 10 -6.71 5.65 -5.37
C GLY A 10 -7.96 5.74 -4.50
N ILE A 11 -8.61 4.60 -4.29
CA ILE A 11 -9.95 4.53 -3.70
C ILE A 11 -9.88 4.62 -2.17
N MET A 12 -10.77 5.45 -1.63
CA MET A 12 -11.05 5.55 -0.20
C MET A 12 -12.57 5.53 0.03
N ILE A 13 -13.03 4.84 1.08
CA ILE A 13 -14.43 4.84 1.47
C ILE A 13 -14.66 5.78 2.66
N CYS A 14 -15.73 6.59 2.56
CA CYS A 14 -16.20 7.46 3.63
C CYS A 14 -17.67 7.17 3.93
N ALA A 15 -18.01 7.02 5.21
CA ALA A 15 -19.38 6.91 5.66
C ALA A 15 -20.05 8.29 5.73
N LYS A 16 -21.32 8.38 5.34
CA LYS A 16 -22.12 9.63 5.39
C LYS A 16 -23.02 9.74 6.63
N ASN A 17 -23.09 8.69 7.46
CA ASN A 17 -23.84 8.64 8.70
C ASN A 17 -23.25 7.58 9.66
N ASP A 18 -23.71 7.60 10.92
CA ASP A 18 -23.17 6.76 11.98
C ASP A 18 -23.43 5.27 11.77
N ALA A 19 -24.60 4.89 11.25
CA ALA A 19 -24.91 3.49 10.95
C ALA A 19 -23.97 2.91 9.88
N ALA A 20 -23.72 3.66 8.80
CA ALA A 20 -22.75 3.27 7.78
C ALA A 20 -21.33 3.24 8.35
N HIS A 21 -20.97 4.21 9.19
CA HIS A 21 -19.66 4.26 9.85
C HIS A 21 -19.42 3.01 10.71
N LEU A 22 -20.39 2.63 11.54
CA LEU A 22 -20.31 1.46 12.40
C LEU A 22 -20.15 0.18 11.58
N SER A 23 -21.01 -0.03 10.59
CA SER A 23 -20.96 -1.20 9.71
C SER A 23 -19.63 -1.32 8.95
N LEU A 24 -19.15 -0.26 8.31
CA LEU A 24 -17.90 -0.27 7.59
C LEU A 24 -16.68 -0.45 8.51
N SER A 25 -16.73 0.11 9.72
CA SER A 25 -15.67 -0.09 10.72
C SER A 25 -15.59 -1.54 11.17
N GLN A 26 -16.74 -2.20 11.38
CA GLN A 26 -16.81 -3.63 11.69
C GLN A 26 -16.28 -4.49 10.55
N GLN A 27 -16.62 -4.19 9.30
CA GLN A 27 -16.12 -4.91 8.14
C GLN A 27 -14.59 -4.78 8.00
N ILE A 28 -14.02 -3.61 8.24
CA ILE A 28 -12.57 -3.40 8.24
C ILE A 28 -11.91 -4.20 9.37
N GLN A 29 -12.50 -4.20 10.56
CA GLN A 29 -12.00 -4.94 11.73
C GLN A 29 -12.09 -6.45 11.51
N ALA A 30 -13.20 -6.95 10.98
CA ALA A 30 -13.42 -8.34 10.62
C ALA A 30 -12.68 -8.79 9.37
N LYS A 31 -11.97 -7.88 8.67
CA LYS A 31 -11.22 -8.11 7.42
C LYS A 31 -12.10 -8.56 6.24
N THR A 32 -13.40 -8.30 6.31
CA THR A 32 -14.35 -8.58 5.21
C THR A 32 -14.35 -7.49 4.15
N ALA A 33 -14.00 -6.24 4.52
CA ALA A 33 -13.67 -5.19 3.55
C ALA A 33 -12.23 -5.40 3.06
N GLN A 34 -12.05 -5.67 1.77
CA GLN A 34 -10.76 -5.96 1.17
C GLN A 34 -10.22 -4.73 0.43
N ARG A 35 -8.91 -4.53 0.54
CA ARG A 35 -8.20 -3.41 -0.09
C ARG A 35 -6.95 -3.95 -0.75
N THR A 36 -6.81 -3.66 -2.04
CA THR A 36 -5.65 -4.06 -2.81
C THR A 36 -4.93 -2.81 -3.32
N TYR A 37 -3.62 -2.83 -3.22
CA TYR A 37 -2.76 -1.73 -3.63
C TYR A 37 -1.81 -2.21 -4.72
N LEU A 38 -1.55 -1.34 -5.69
CA LEU A 38 -0.42 -1.49 -6.60
C LEU A 38 0.73 -0.62 -6.07
N ALA A 39 1.93 -1.20 -6.02
CA ALA A 39 3.14 -0.48 -5.64
C ALA A 39 4.27 -0.74 -6.63
N VAL A 40 5.11 0.26 -6.84
CA VAL A 40 6.39 0.10 -7.55
C VAL A 40 7.50 0.22 -6.54
N VAL A 41 8.30 -0.82 -6.39
CA VAL A 41 9.41 -0.89 -5.42
C VAL A 41 10.75 -0.92 -6.12
N ARG A 42 11.80 -0.48 -5.41
CA ARG A 42 13.19 -0.61 -5.83
C ARG A 42 13.68 -2.03 -5.58
N GLY A 43 14.51 -2.51 -6.49
CA GLY A 43 15.11 -3.85 -6.39
C GLY A 43 14.28 -4.92 -7.07
N ASN A 44 14.84 -6.13 -7.07
CA ASN A 44 14.28 -7.30 -7.72
C ASN A 44 13.87 -8.33 -6.67
N ILE A 45 12.60 -8.32 -6.27
CA ILE A 45 12.06 -9.29 -5.31
C ILE A 45 12.15 -10.69 -5.95
N LYS A 46 12.79 -11.63 -5.29
CA LYS A 46 13.07 -12.98 -5.84
C LYS A 46 11.88 -13.94 -5.71
N THR A 47 11.13 -13.82 -4.63
CA THR A 47 9.93 -14.65 -4.37
C THR A 47 8.73 -14.09 -5.12
N ASP A 48 7.86 -14.96 -5.65
CA ASP A 48 6.68 -14.53 -6.40
C ASP A 48 5.59 -13.93 -5.51
N SER A 49 5.53 -14.37 -4.27
CA SER A 49 4.59 -13.87 -3.27
C SER A 49 5.12 -14.07 -1.86
N GLY A 50 4.49 -13.44 -0.90
CA GLY A 50 4.81 -13.62 0.50
C GLY A 50 3.85 -12.91 1.45
N VAL A 51 4.01 -13.19 2.73
CA VAL A 51 3.29 -12.55 3.82
C VAL A 51 4.32 -11.90 4.74
N ILE A 52 4.12 -10.61 5.04
CA ILE A 52 4.95 -9.86 5.98
C ILE A 52 4.13 -9.70 7.26
N GLU A 53 4.58 -10.35 8.31
CA GLU A 53 3.95 -10.35 9.63
C GLU A 53 4.91 -9.76 10.66
N THR A 54 4.58 -8.57 11.19
CA THR A 54 5.45 -7.83 12.11
C THR A 54 4.65 -7.02 13.11
N LEU A 55 5.35 -6.38 14.05
CA LEU A 55 4.80 -5.31 14.87
C LEU A 55 5.26 -3.96 14.32
N ILE A 56 4.34 -3.02 14.15
CA ILE A 56 4.65 -1.65 13.72
C ILE A 56 4.38 -0.66 14.86
N ALA A 57 5.35 0.18 15.14
CA ALA A 57 5.23 1.30 16.06
C ALA A 57 5.82 2.58 15.43
N ARG A 58 5.70 3.70 16.16
CA ARG A 58 6.38 4.94 15.78
C ARG A 58 7.88 4.76 15.96
N ASP A 59 8.65 5.22 14.96
CA ASP A 59 10.10 5.19 15.01
C ASP A 59 10.61 6.00 16.22
N LYS A 60 11.60 5.46 16.94
CA LYS A 60 12.17 6.09 18.15
C LYS A 60 13.00 7.33 17.83
N ASN A 61 13.64 7.35 16.65
CA ASN A 61 14.57 8.39 16.24
C ASN A 61 13.90 9.44 15.33
N ASP A 62 12.87 9.06 14.58
CA ASP A 62 12.12 9.97 13.71
C ASP A 62 10.62 9.82 13.94
N ARG A 63 10.03 10.72 14.73
CA ARG A 63 8.60 10.72 15.06
C ARG A 63 7.67 10.86 13.85
N LYS A 64 8.18 11.22 12.67
CA LYS A 64 7.43 11.29 11.41
C LYS A 64 7.39 9.94 10.67
N LYS A 65 8.17 8.96 11.13
CA LYS A 65 8.22 7.60 10.58
C LYS A 65 7.51 6.58 11.47
N MET A 66 7.18 5.46 10.85
CA MET A 66 6.84 4.21 11.52
C MET A 66 7.96 3.21 11.27
N ALA A 67 8.12 2.23 12.13
CA ALA A 67 9.15 1.21 12.00
C ALA A 67 8.63 -0.15 12.44
N VAL A 68 9.22 -1.22 11.90
CA VAL A 68 9.08 -2.58 12.43
C VAL A 68 9.83 -2.65 13.76
N VAL A 69 9.15 -3.17 14.78
CA VAL A 69 9.70 -3.30 16.13
C VAL A 69 9.53 -4.74 16.63
N LYS A 70 10.35 -5.15 17.60
CA LYS A 70 10.26 -6.49 18.23
C LYS A 70 9.18 -6.54 19.30
N GLU A 71 8.90 -5.42 19.95
CA GLU A 71 7.94 -5.30 21.05
C GLU A 71 7.30 -3.92 21.10
N GLY A 72 6.15 -3.78 21.76
CA GLY A 72 5.48 -2.49 21.96
C GLY A 72 4.81 -1.92 20.71
N GLY A 73 4.75 -2.69 19.61
CA GLY A 73 4.06 -2.32 18.39
C GLY A 73 2.65 -2.90 18.28
N ARG A 74 1.99 -2.60 17.16
CA ARG A 74 0.69 -3.18 16.80
C ARG A 74 0.88 -4.17 15.67
N ASP A 75 0.19 -5.32 15.72
CA ASP A 75 0.20 -6.33 14.67
C ASP A 75 -0.06 -5.73 13.31
N ALA A 76 0.79 -6.05 12.37
CA ALA A 76 0.72 -5.61 10.99
C ALA A 76 0.96 -6.78 10.05
N VAL A 77 -0.01 -7.05 9.17
CA VAL A 77 0.05 -8.15 8.20
C VAL A 77 -0.24 -7.62 6.81
N THR A 78 0.72 -7.78 5.91
CA THR A 78 0.62 -7.45 4.48
C THR A 78 0.96 -8.67 3.65
N GLU A 79 0.04 -9.08 2.78
CA GLU A 79 0.33 -10.03 1.72
C GLU A 79 0.83 -9.28 0.50
N TYR A 80 1.81 -9.83 -0.22
CA TYR A 80 2.23 -9.29 -1.51
C TYR A 80 2.34 -10.38 -2.56
N GLU A 81 2.15 -9.98 -3.80
CA GLU A 81 2.32 -10.76 -5.00
C GLU A 81 3.14 -9.93 -6.01
N VAL A 82 4.18 -10.52 -6.57
CA VAL A 82 4.97 -9.89 -7.62
C VAL A 82 4.24 -10.02 -8.94
N LEU A 83 3.95 -8.88 -9.58
CA LEU A 83 3.30 -8.84 -10.89
C LEU A 83 4.33 -8.84 -12.02
N GLU A 84 5.34 -7.99 -11.92
CA GLU A 84 6.35 -7.82 -12.97
C GLU A 84 7.72 -7.47 -12.36
N ARG A 85 8.81 -7.97 -12.96
CA ARG A 85 10.20 -7.72 -12.55
C ARG A 85 10.99 -7.07 -13.66
N PHE A 86 11.76 -6.03 -13.31
CA PHE A 86 12.58 -5.25 -14.26
C PHE A 86 14.04 -5.13 -13.81
N GLY A 87 14.54 -6.09 -13.05
CA GLY A 87 15.90 -6.11 -12.50
C GLY A 87 16.13 -5.09 -11.38
N LYS A 88 16.05 -3.80 -11.67
CA LYS A 88 16.22 -2.71 -10.69
C LYS A 88 14.91 -2.32 -9.98
N TYR A 89 13.76 -2.74 -10.49
CA TYR A 89 12.42 -2.42 -10.00
C TYR A 89 11.51 -3.63 -10.08
N THR A 90 10.49 -3.64 -9.22
CA THR A 90 9.44 -4.67 -9.19
C THR A 90 8.09 -3.99 -9.02
N ILE A 91 7.08 -4.43 -9.76
CA ILE A 91 5.69 -4.07 -9.54
C ILE A 91 5.07 -5.15 -8.67
N VAL A 92 4.46 -4.75 -7.56
CA VAL A 92 3.83 -5.64 -6.61
C VAL A 92 2.38 -5.25 -6.35
N ARG A 93 1.54 -6.24 -6.18
CA ARG A 93 0.21 -6.12 -5.59
C ARG A 93 0.32 -6.39 -4.09
N CYS A 94 -0.23 -5.48 -3.27
CA CYS A 94 -0.27 -5.65 -1.82
C CYS A 94 -1.72 -5.75 -1.35
N ARG A 95 -2.02 -6.73 -0.51
CA ARG A 95 -3.30 -6.86 0.18
C ARG A 95 -3.11 -6.65 1.67
N LEU A 96 -3.90 -5.75 2.25
CA LEU A 96 -3.82 -5.42 3.66
C LEU A 96 -4.79 -6.28 4.50
N ARG A 97 -4.27 -7.12 5.39
CA ARG A 97 -5.05 -7.76 6.46
C ARG A 97 -5.23 -6.85 7.68
N THR A 98 -4.31 -5.92 7.88
CA THR A 98 -4.36 -4.86 8.90
C THR A 98 -4.15 -3.50 8.23
N GLY A 99 -4.39 -2.39 8.92
CA GLY A 99 -4.24 -1.03 8.35
C GLY A 99 -3.48 -0.11 9.30
N ARG A 100 -2.18 -0.30 9.49
CA ARG A 100 -1.35 0.59 10.30
C ARG A 100 -0.85 1.75 9.45
N THR A 101 -0.53 2.86 10.10
CA THR A 101 0.05 4.03 9.43
C THR A 101 1.30 3.62 8.65
N HIS A 102 1.41 4.01 7.39
CA HIS A 102 2.52 3.70 6.48
C HIS A 102 2.81 2.19 6.28
N GLN A 103 1.86 1.29 6.57
CA GLN A 103 2.15 -0.14 6.70
C GLN A 103 2.86 -0.74 5.47
N ILE A 104 2.33 -0.57 4.25
CA ILE A 104 2.98 -1.11 3.04
C ILE A 104 4.37 -0.51 2.86
N ARG A 105 4.54 0.78 3.09
CA ARG A 105 5.81 1.50 2.94
C ARG A 105 6.87 0.96 3.88
N VAL A 106 6.52 0.79 5.16
CA VAL A 106 7.38 0.22 6.20
C VAL A 106 7.72 -1.24 5.89
N HIS A 107 6.74 -2.05 5.50
CA HIS A 107 6.95 -3.46 5.21
C HIS A 107 7.85 -3.67 3.99
N MET A 108 7.67 -2.89 2.93
CA MET A 108 8.52 -2.99 1.74
C MET A 108 9.95 -2.50 2.03
N GLU A 109 10.11 -1.45 2.82
CA GLU A 109 11.44 -1.00 3.28
C GLU A 109 12.10 -2.06 4.18
N TYR A 110 11.35 -2.67 5.11
CA TYR A 110 11.82 -3.74 5.97
C TYR A 110 12.34 -4.97 5.20
N LEU A 111 11.69 -5.30 4.07
CA LEU A 111 12.18 -6.35 3.16
C LEU A 111 13.39 -5.93 2.32
N GLY A 112 13.82 -4.65 2.38
CA GLY A 112 14.90 -4.11 1.55
C GLY A 112 14.44 -3.64 0.16
N TYR A 113 13.14 -3.53 -0.08
CA TYR A 113 12.55 -3.11 -1.35
C TYR A 113 11.66 -1.86 -1.18
N PRO A 114 12.21 -0.70 -0.78
CA PRO A 114 11.41 0.49 -0.52
C PRO A 114 10.69 0.99 -1.78
N LEU A 115 9.56 1.68 -1.58
CA LEU A 115 8.77 2.22 -2.69
C LEU A 115 9.54 3.30 -3.46
N VAL A 116 9.35 3.31 -4.77
CA VAL A 116 9.88 4.37 -5.63
C VAL A 116 9.27 5.71 -5.24
N GLY A 117 10.12 6.75 -5.13
CA GLY A 117 9.68 8.11 -4.82
C GLY A 117 9.27 8.36 -3.37
N ASP A 118 9.32 7.37 -2.49
CA ASP A 118 8.95 7.56 -1.08
C ASP A 118 9.95 8.47 -0.36
N PRO A 119 9.52 9.68 0.07
CA PRO A 119 10.45 10.65 0.66
C PRO A 119 10.92 10.28 2.06
N LYS A 120 10.24 9.33 2.72
CA LYS A 120 10.56 8.91 4.10
C LYS A 120 11.33 7.61 4.15
N TYR A 121 10.95 6.64 3.35
CA TYR A 121 11.49 5.28 3.39
C TYR A 121 12.44 4.97 2.23
N SER A 122 12.45 5.82 1.18
CA SER A 122 13.34 5.70 0.03
C SER A 122 13.83 7.08 -0.44
N PRO A 123 14.65 7.79 0.36
CA PRO A 123 15.07 9.17 0.03
C PRO A 123 16.02 9.24 -1.18
N MET A 124 16.35 8.12 -1.79
CA MET A 124 17.21 8.08 -2.98
C MET A 124 16.51 8.67 -4.20
N LYS A 125 17.29 9.38 -5.03
CA LYS A 125 16.82 9.90 -6.31
C LYS A 125 16.22 8.77 -7.18
N THR A 126 15.17 9.10 -7.91
CA THR A 126 14.53 8.20 -8.88
C THR A 126 14.57 8.83 -10.27
N PRO A 127 14.71 8.05 -11.35
CA PRO A 127 14.64 8.57 -12.72
C PRO A 127 13.20 8.89 -13.15
N PHE A 128 12.22 8.62 -12.29
CA PHE A 128 10.82 8.85 -12.57
C PHE A 128 10.34 10.18 -11.98
N SER A 129 9.49 10.87 -12.74
CA SER A 129 8.77 12.05 -12.23
C SER A 129 7.56 11.58 -11.45
N ILE A 130 7.67 11.57 -10.13
CA ILE A 130 6.59 11.20 -9.21
C ILE A 130 6.66 12.07 -7.96
N GLN A 131 5.51 12.50 -7.48
CA GLN A 131 5.39 13.18 -6.20
C GLN A 131 4.97 12.19 -5.12
N GLY A 132 5.87 11.90 -4.18
CA GLY A 132 5.63 10.93 -3.11
C GLY A 132 5.86 9.48 -3.55
N GLN A 133 5.31 8.56 -2.80
CA GLN A 133 5.49 7.13 -2.99
C GLN A 133 4.67 6.56 -4.15
N ALA A 134 5.25 5.71 -4.98
CA ALA A 134 4.55 4.96 -6.02
C ALA A 134 3.65 3.88 -5.40
N LEU A 135 2.52 4.31 -4.82
CA LEU A 135 1.53 3.51 -4.13
C LEU A 135 0.12 3.96 -4.48
N HIS A 136 -0.70 3.03 -4.93
CA HIS A 136 -2.06 3.30 -5.38
C HIS A 136 -3.05 2.30 -4.78
N SER A 137 -4.08 2.77 -4.09
CA SER A 137 -5.21 1.97 -3.63
C SER A 137 -6.09 1.61 -4.82
N GLN A 138 -5.82 0.47 -5.44
CA GLN A 138 -6.38 0.09 -6.72
C GLN A 138 -7.80 -0.44 -6.60
N THR A 139 -8.04 -1.39 -5.67
CA THR A 139 -9.37 -1.98 -5.51
C THR A 139 -9.85 -1.89 -4.07
N LEU A 140 -11.15 -1.73 -3.93
CA LEU A 140 -11.84 -1.73 -2.65
C LEU A 140 -13.13 -2.53 -2.77
N GLU A 141 -13.26 -3.55 -1.92
CA GLU A 141 -14.45 -4.39 -1.84
C GLU A 141 -15.03 -4.35 -0.43
N PHE A 142 -16.33 -4.20 -0.34
CA PHE A 142 -17.06 -4.20 0.93
C PHE A 142 -18.53 -4.55 0.72
N THR A 143 -19.23 -4.86 1.80
CA THR A 143 -20.69 -5.07 1.78
C THR A 143 -21.39 -3.74 2.06
N HIS A 144 -22.32 -3.34 1.21
CA HIS A 144 -23.07 -2.09 1.38
C HIS A 144 -23.85 -2.08 2.70
N PRO A 145 -23.67 -1.08 3.59
CA PRO A 145 -24.22 -1.11 4.95
C PRO A 145 -25.74 -1.26 5.07
N ARG A 146 -26.48 -0.81 4.08
CA ARG A 146 -27.95 -0.85 4.08
C ARG A 146 -28.51 -1.99 3.25
N THR A 147 -27.99 -2.22 2.03
CA THR A 147 -28.57 -3.20 1.11
C THR A 147 -28.02 -4.61 1.31
N GLY A 148 -26.85 -4.77 1.98
CA GLY A 148 -26.17 -6.05 2.11
C GLY A 148 -25.49 -6.54 0.83
N GLU A 149 -25.53 -5.77 -0.25
CA GLU A 149 -24.91 -6.10 -1.53
C GLU A 149 -23.38 -6.04 -1.42
N ARG A 150 -22.67 -7.01 -2.02
CA ARG A 150 -21.22 -6.96 -2.16
C ARG A 150 -20.83 -6.04 -3.30
N LEU A 151 -20.11 -4.99 -2.99
CA LEU A 151 -19.65 -3.99 -3.94
C LEU A 151 -18.14 -4.11 -4.14
N SER A 152 -17.70 -3.92 -5.39
CA SER A 152 -16.31 -3.86 -5.80
C SER A 152 -16.09 -2.62 -6.65
N PHE A 153 -15.04 -1.86 -6.31
CA PHE A 153 -14.63 -0.65 -7.03
C PHE A 153 -13.17 -0.76 -7.41
N GLU A 154 -12.83 -0.24 -8.58
CA GLU A 154 -11.46 -0.14 -9.07
C GLU A 154 -11.18 1.29 -9.52
N ALA A 155 -10.00 1.82 -9.14
CA ALA A 155 -9.49 3.09 -9.63
C ALA A 155 -8.42 2.86 -10.68
N PRO A 156 -8.45 3.58 -11.82
CA PRO A 156 -7.37 3.55 -12.78
C PRO A 156 -6.09 4.14 -12.17
N LEU A 157 -4.94 3.68 -12.63
CA LEU A 157 -3.65 4.24 -12.21
C LEU A 157 -3.60 5.74 -12.52
N PRO A 158 -3.09 6.57 -11.60
CA PRO A 158 -2.82 7.97 -11.88
C PRO A 158 -1.73 8.10 -12.95
N GLU A 159 -1.72 9.23 -13.63
CA GLU A 159 -0.87 9.46 -14.81
C GLU A 159 0.62 9.25 -14.54
N ASP A 160 1.11 9.70 -13.39
CA ASP A 160 2.51 9.55 -12.97
C ASP A 160 2.89 8.07 -12.78
N MET A 161 2.07 7.27 -12.09
CA MET A 161 2.30 5.84 -11.93
C MET A 161 2.12 5.08 -13.25
N HIS A 162 1.15 5.47 -14.09
CA HIS A 162 0.99 4.89 -15.42
C HIS A 162 2.25 5.12 -16.27
N LYS A 163 2.82 6.33 -16.24
CA LYS A 163 4.09 6.64 -16.92
C LYS A 163 5.25 5.79 -16.39
N ILE A 164 5.34 5.58 -15.08
CA ILE A 164 6.38 4.71 -14.48
C ILE A 164 6.25 3.29 -15.02
N VAL A 165 5.06 2.69 -14.94
CA VAL A 165 4.80 1.32 -15.41
C VAL A 165 5.15 1.18 -16.90
N THR A 166 4.72 2.13 -17.72
CA THR A 166 5.02 2.14 -19.17
C THR A 166 6.53 2.21 -19.43
N ARG A 167 7.25 3.11 -18.76
CA ARG A 167 8.71 3.24 -18.90
C ARG A 167 9.45 1.99 -18.43
N LEU A 168 8.99 1.33 -17.37
CA LEU A 168 9.56 0.08 -16.90
C LEU A 168 9.41 -1.02 -17.95
N ARG A 169 8.22 -1.18 -18.54
CA ARG A 169 7.95 -2.17 -19.60
C ARG A 169 8.75 -1.91 -20.88
N LEU A 170 9.06 -0.64 -21.18
CA LEU A 170 9.90 -0.25 -22.30
C LEU A 170 11.42 -0.28 -21.99
N GLY A 171 11.83 -0.66 -20.79
CA GLY A 171 13.24 -0.65 -20.38
C GLY A 171 13.87 0.75 -20.22
N GLN A 172 13.07 1.80 -20.11
CA GLN A 172 13.50 3.22 -20.09
C GLN A 172 13.69 3.77 -18.65
N PHE A 173 14.60 3.17 -17.89
CA PHE A 173 14.80 3.52 -16.48
C PHE A 173 16.27 3.50 -16.02
N ASN A 174 17.20 3.63 -16.95
CA ASN A 174 18.65 3.78 -16.67
C ASN A 174 19.02 5.21 -16.33
#